data_361cb080d95dd5add431d2071927c084
#
_entry.id   361cb080d95dd5add431d2071927c084
#
_cell.length_a   1.000
_cell.length_b   1.000
_cell.length_c   1.000
_cell.angle_alpha   90.00
_cell.angle_beta   90.00
_cell.angle_gamma   90.00
#
_symmetry.space_group_name_H-M   'P 1'
#
loop_
_entity.id
_entity.type
_entity.pdbx_description
1 polymer ?
#
loop_
_entity_poly.entity_id
_entity_poly.type
_entity_poly.pdbx_seq_one_letter_code
_entity_poly.pdbx_strand_id
1 'polypeptide(L)'
;MIVSTFGFPRIGPRRELKQALEQHWAGEISAEQLCDAAQGLRAAAWARQHGLGVTHIPSNDFSFYDHVLDTAVMVGAIPERFGWRGGPAELDTYFALARGSADLPALEMTKWFDTNYHYLVPELAPDQEFVLATTKPVDEYLEAKSLGFETRPVLLGPATFLLLAKSSRGTSDRVRMLAGLLPVYVELLRALEAAGAGWVQIDEPCLVLDLDERTGGALHLAYQALAEASAVKLLLTTYFGGLGDNLETALALPVAGLHLDLVRAPEQLDEVIERAREELVLSLGLVDGRNVWRTDLTAALARLETVAERRGAERLMIGPSCSLLHVPVDLELETGIDDELRSWLAFAVQKIEELAVLGRGLTGAYQTSSPTL
;
A
#
# COMPACT_ATOMS: atom_id res chain seq x y z
N MET A 1 -18.05 3.09 -10.50
CA MET A 1 -17.04 3.66 -9.58
C MET A 1 -16.57 2.58 -8.61
N ILE A 2 -15.29 2.60 -8.26
CA ILE A 2 -14.64 1.63 -7.36
C ILE A 2 -14.45 2.28 -5.99
N VAL A 3 -14.86 1.59 -4.91
CA VAL A 3 -14.52 1.94 -3.52
C VAL A 3 -13.32 1.10 -3.11
N SER A 4 -12.24 1.74 -2.69
CA SER A 4 -10.99 1.06 -2.44
C SER A 4 -10.32 1.49 -1.13
N THR A 5 -9.48 0.63 -0.58
CA THR A 5 -8.55 0.93 0.51
C THR A 5 -7.12 0.62 0.08
N PHE A 6 -6.11 1.16 0.77
CA PHE A 6 -4.69 1.00 0.42
C PHE A 6 -3.89 0.24 1.47
N GLY A 7 -4.57 -0.28 2.46
CA GLY A 7 -4.07 -1.05 3.59
C GLY A 7 -4.98 -0.87 4.79
N PHE A 8 -4.99 -1.86 5.69
CA PHE A 8 -5.82 -1.88 6.88
C PHE A 8 -4.96 -2.13 8.14
N PRO A 9 -5.38 -1.67 9.34
CA PRO A 9 -4.64 -1.94 10.56
C PRO A 9 -4.49 -3.44 10.84
N ARG A 10 -3.24 -3.93 10.85
CA ARG A 10 -2.91 -5.36 11.00
C ARG A 10 -2.84 -5.82 12.45
N ILE A 11 -2.81 -4.89 13.41
CA ILE A 11 -2.60 -5.20 14.83
C ILE A 11 -3.71 -6.08 15.42
N GLY A 12 -4.90 -6.08 14.79
CA GLY A 12 -6.12 -6.69 15.31
C GLY A 12 -6.87 -5.80 16.29
N PRO A 13 -8.21 -5.98 16.44
CA PRO A 13 -9.07 -5.15 17.31
C PRO A 13 -8.62 -5.09 18.77
N ARG A 14 -8.01 -6.15 19.28
CA ARG A 14 -7.53 -6.28 20.67
C ARG A 14 -6.02 -6.52 20.75
N ARG A 15 -5.28 -6.09 19.71
CA ARG A 15 -3.82 -6.25 19.59
C ARG A 15 -3.36 -7.71 19.52
N GLU A 16 -4.14 -8.57 18.86
CA GLU A 16 -3.89 -10.00 18.72
C GLU A 16 -2.53 -10.28 18.08
N LEU A 17 -2.16 -9.52 17.03
CA LEU A 17 -0.84 -9.68 16.41
C LEU A 17 0.29 -9.42 17.40
N LYS A 18 0.18 -8.35 18.22
CA LYS A 18 1.20 -8.05 19.23
C LYS A 18 1.34 -9.18 20.23
N GLN A 19 0.21 -9.69 20.73
CA GLN A 19 0.19 -10.78 21.70
C GLN A 19 0.83 -12.06 21.11
N ALA A 20 0.46 -12.43 19.87
CA ALA A 20 1.02 -13.60 19.21
C ALA A 20 2.54 -13.47 18.97
N LEU A 21 3.01 -12.28 18.57
CA LEU A 21 4.44 -12.00 18.41
C LEU A 21 5.19 -12.12 19.73
N GLU A 22 4.68 -11.54 20.82
CA GLU A 22 5.31 -11.61 22.15
C GLU A 22 5.36 -13.04 22.67
N GLN A 23 4.30 -13.82 22.49
CA GLN A 23 4.25 -15.25 22.84
C GLN A 23 5.23 -16.08 22.03
N HIS A 24 5.34 -15.81 20.72
CA HIS A 24 6.31 -16.49 19.87
C HIS A 24 7.76 -16.20 20.31
N TRP A 25 8.09 -14.95 20.59
CA TRP A 25 9.42 -14.57 21.05
C TRP A 25 9.74 -15.09 22.46
N ALA A 26 8.71 -15.34 23.29
CA ALA A 26 8.85 -16.00 24.58
C ALA A 26 8.96 -17.54 24.45
N GLY A 27 8.77 -18.11 23.26
CA GLY A 27 8.76 -19.55 23.02
C GLY A 27 7.48 -20.25 23.49
N GLU A 28 6.40 -19.49 23.74
CA GLU A 28 5.11 -20.01 24.19
C GLU A 28 4.27 -20.57 23.03
N ILE A 29 4.45 -20.04 21.82
CA ILE A 29 3.80 -20.55 20.59
C ILE A 29 4.85 -20.80 19.51
N SER A 30 4.56 -21.78 18.63
CA SER A 30 5.39 -22.10 17.48
C SER A 30 5.28 -21.07 16.36
N ALA A 31 6.19 -21.12 15.38
CA ALA A 31 6.11 -20.34 14.15
C ALA A 31 4.82 -20.62 13.37
N GLU A 32 4.37 -21.89 13.32
CA GLU A 32 3.12 -22.29 12.68
C GLU A 32 1.91 -21.62 13.36
N GLN A 33 1.84 -21.67 14.69
CA GLN A 33 0.78 -21.00 15.45
C GLN A 33 0.76 -19.49 15.26
N LEU A 34 1.94 -18.86 15.12
CA LEU A 34 2.04 -17.44 14.77
C LEU A 34 1.50 -17.16 13.36
N CYS A 35 1.82 -18.03 12.40
CA CYS A 35 1.29 -17.93 11.03
C CYS A 35 -0.22 -18.12 11.00
N ASP A 36 -0.78 -19.06 11.77
CA ASP A 36 -2.23 -19.27 11.88
C ASP A 36 -2.93 -18.05 12.47
N ALA A 37 -2.36 -17.42 13.48
CA ALA A 37 -2.88 -16.18 14.06
C ALA A 37 -2.89 -15.04 13.00
N ALA A 38 -1.82 -14.92 12.23
CA ALA A 38 -1.72 -13.95 11.14
C ALA A 38 -2.76 -14.20 10.04
N GLN A 39 -2.96 -15.46 9.65
CA GLN A 39 -3.98 -15.86 8.68
C GLN A 39 -5.38 -15.48 9.16
N GLY A 40 -5.70 -15.76 10.42
CA GLY A 40 -6.97 -15.36 11.04
C GLY A 40 -7.20 -13.85 11.00
N LEU A 41 -6.15 -13.05 11.25
CA LEU A 41 -6.23 -11.59 11.21
C LEU A 41 -6.45 -11.07 9.79
N ARG A 42 -5.76 -11.62 8.78
CA ARG A 42 -5.96 -11.26 7.36
C ARG A 42 -7.38 -11.59 6.92
N ALA A 43 -7.85 -12.80 7.19
CA ALA A 43 -9.21 -13.23 6.84
C ALA A 43 -10.28 -12.32 7.46
N ALA A 44 -10.12 -11.96 8.75
CA ALA A 44 -11.02 -11.03 9.44
C ALA A 44 -11.00 -9.63 8.84
N ALA A 45 -9.82 -9.13 8.44
CA ALA A 45 -9.67 -7.81 7.80
C ALA A 45 -10.34 -7.77 6.42
N TRP A 46 -10.17 -8.81 5.59
CA TRP A 46 -10.82 -8.90 4.28
C TRP A 46 -12.35 -9.00 4.42
N ALA A 47 -12.83 -9.87 5.31
CA ALA A 47 -14.27 -10.01 5.57
C ALA A 47 -14.90 -8.70 6.07
N ARG A 48 -14.20 -7.96 6.95
CA ARG A 48 -14.66 -6.67 7.47
C ARG A 48 -14.78 -5.64 6.36
N GLN A 49 -13.75 -5.47 5.55
CA GLN A 49 -13.73 -4.50 4.46
C GLN A 49 -14.79 -4.82 3.40
N HIS A 50 -14.91 -6.10 3.02
CA HIS A 50 -15.94 -6.57 2.09
C HIS A 50 -17.35 -6.29 2.63
N GLY A 51 -17.61 -6.61 3.91
CA GLY A 51 -18.90 -6.36 4.56
C GLY A 51 -19.29 -4.88 4.64
N LEU A 52 -18.32 -3.99 4.64
CA LEU A 52 -18.50 -2.53 4.61
C LEU A 52 -18.65 -1.95 3.19
N GLY A 53 -18.55 -2.77 2.14
CA GLY A 53 -18.76 -2.36 0.76
C GLY A 53 -17.50 -1.93 0.01
N VAL A 54 -16.30 -2.23 0.50
CA VAL A 54 -15.07 -2.05 -0.28
C VAL A 54 -15.05 -3.06 -1.43
N THR A 55 -14.80 -2.58 -2.65
CA THR A 55 -14.76 -3.39 -3.86
C THR A 55 -13.33 -3.76 -4.29
N HIS A 56 -12.35 -2.90 -3.99
CA HIS A 56 -10.92 -3.19 -4.16
C HIS A 56 -10.24 -3.25 -2.79
N ILE A 57 -10.20 -4.43 -2.23
CA ILE A 57 -9.61 -4.72 -0.92
C ILE A 57 -8.12 -5.02 -1.11
N PRO A 58 -7.19 -4.49 -0.26
CA PRO A 58 -5.78 -4.83 -0.35
C PRO A 58 -5.50 -6.26 0.14
N SER A 59 -4.52 -6.93 -0.47
CA SER A 59 -3.77 -8.06 0.08
C SER A 59 -2.29 -7.75 0.04
N ASN A 60 -1.47 -8.49 0.77
CA ASN A 60 -0.05 -8.20 1.00
C ASN A 60 0.21 -6.85 1.74
N ASP A 61 -0.81 -6.31 2.40
CA ASP A 61 -0.70 -5.15 3.30
C ASP A 61 -0.44 -5.57 4.76
N PHE A 62 -0.46 -6.86 5.04
CA PHE A 62 -0.10 -7.44 6.32
C PHE A 62 1.41 -7.69 6.41
N SER A 63 2.02 -7.35 7.54
CA SER A 63 3.41 -7.64 7.88
C SER A 63 3.52 -8.05 9.35
N PHE A 64 4.41 -8.97 9.67
CA PHE A 64 4.76 -9.26 11.06
C PHE A 64 5.51 -8.10 11.71
N TYR A 65 6.28 -7.35 10.93
CA TYR A 65 7.04 -6.20 11.43
C TYR A 65 6.77 -4.94 10.60
N ASP A 66 7.29 -4.82 9.38
CA ASP A 66 6.99 -3.72 8.46
C ASP A 66 7.07 -4.16 6.99
N HIS A 67 6.40 -3.40 6.10
CA HIS A 67 6.29 -3.73 4.69
C HIS A 67 7.58 -3.47 3.89
N VAL A 68 8.49 -2.63 4.38
CA VAL A 68 9.79 -2.40 3.75
C VAL A 68 10.70 -3.59 4.02
N LEU A 69 10.68 -4.13 5.26
CA LEU A 69 11.36 -5.38 5.59
C LEU A 69 10.81 -6.56 4.77
N ASP A 70 9.49 -6.67 4.66
CA ASP A 70 8.86 -7.70 3.82
C ASP A 70 9.37 -7.61 2.38
N THR A 71 9.47 -6.38 1.84
CA THR A 71 10.01 -6.14 0.50
C THR A 71 11.50 -6.50 0.41
N ALA A 72 12.30 -6.12 1.41
CA ALA A 72 13.73 -6.46 1.44
C ALA A 72 13.96 -7.97 1.42
N VAL A 73 13.17 -8.71 2.20
CA VAL A 73 13.20 -10.18 2.20
C VAL A 73 12.69 -10.73 0.86
N MET A 74 11.61 -10.18 0.31
CA MET A 74 11.05 -10.62 -0.96
C MET A 74 12.05 -10.52 -2.11
N VAL A 75 12.84 -9.46 -2.17
CA VAL A 75 13.81 -9.25 -3.24
C VAL A 75 15.20 -9.82 -2.93
N GLY A 76 15.37 -10.58 -1.83
CA GLY A 76 16.64 -11.16 -1.42
C GLY A 76 17.67 -10.15 -0.92
N ALA A 77 17.26 -8.95 -0.53
CA ALA A 77 18.14 -7.91 0.01
C ALA A 77 18.42 -8.15 1.52
N ILE A 78 18.99 -9.31 1.83
CA ILE A 78 19.35 -9.74 3.18
C ILE A 78 20.87 -9.63 3.35
N PRO A 79 21.39 -8.79 4.27
CA PRO A 79 22.82 -8.62 4.48
C PRO A 79 23.51 -9.95 4.84
N GLU A 80 24.69 -10.20 4.27
CA GLU A 80 25.47 -11.45 4.46
C GLU A 80 25.68 -11.84 5.92
N ARG A 81 25.77 -10.84 6.83
CA ARG A 81 25.98 -11.09 8.26
C ARG A 81 24.85 -11.91 8.90
N PHE A 82 23.65 -11.94 8.29
CA PHE A 82 22.52 -12.77 8.77
C PHE A 82 22.56 -14.20 8.25
N GLY A 83 23.60 -14.59 7.49
CA GLY A 83 23.84 -15.98 7.11
C GLY A 83 22.92 -16.56 6.04
N TRP A 84 22.02 -15.76 5.46
CA TRP A 84 21.13 -16.21 4.38
C TRP A 84 21.93 -16.60 3.13
N ARG A 85 21.57 -17.70 2.48
CA ARG A 85 22.26 -18.27 1.32
C ARG A 85 21.37 -18.48 0.09
N GLY A 86 20.18 -17.85 0.09
CA GLY A 86 19.17 -17.99 -0.96
C GLY A 86 17.98 -18.84 -0.53
N GLY A 87 16.93 -18.82 -1.35
CA GLY A 87 15.65 -19.46 -1.06
C GLY A 87 14.78 -18.65 -0.10
N PRO A 88 13.61 -19.18 0.33
CA PRO A 88 12.74 -18.49 1.28
C PRO A 88 13.46 -18.21 2.61
N ALA A 89 13.34 -16.98 3.10
CA ALA A 89 13.86 -16.63 4.41
C ALA A 89 12.89 -17.14 5.50
N GLU A 90 13.44 -17.87 6.45
CA GLU A 90 12.68 -18.35 7.62
C GLU A 90 12.33 -17.20 8.57
N LEU A 91 11.30 -17.37 9.39
CA LEU A 91 10.87 -16.36 10.36
C LEU A 91 11.98 -15.96 11.34
N ASP A 92 12.86 -16.87 11.71
CA ASP A 92 14.00 -16.56 12.58
C ASP A 92 14.95 -15.56 11.92
N THR A 93 15.24 -15.71 10.63
CA THR A 93 16.02 -14.74 9.86
C THR A 93 15.29 -13.41 9.76
N TYR A 94 13.98 -13.42 9.47
CA TYR A 94 13.15 -12.23 9.42
C TYR A 94 13.17 -11.45 10.74
N PHE A 95 12.99 -12.14 11.87
CA PHE A 95 13.04 -11.50 13.19
C PHE A 95 14.46 -11.11 13.62
N ALA A 96 15.50 -11.82 13.18
CA ALA A 96 16.88 -11.39 13.39
C ALA A 96 17.18 -10.06 12.68
N LEU A 97 16.68 -9.86 11.46
CA LEU A 97 16.76 -8.57 10.76
C LEU A 97 16.07 -7.46 11.56
N ALA A 98 14.90 -7.75 12.14
CA ALA A 98 14.08 -6.77 12.84
C ALA A 98 14.56 -6.42 14.25
N ARG A 99 15.09 -7.39 14.98
CA ARG A 99 15.37 -7.27 16.43
C ARG A 99 16.82 -7.52 16.79
N GLY A 100 17.61 -8.03 15.85
CA GLY A 100 18.94 -8.54 16.12
C GLY A 100 18.92 -9.90 16.84
N SER A 101 20.11 -10.38 17.16
CA SER A 101 20.35 -11.52 18.01
C SER A 101 21.45 -11.19 19.01
N ALA A 102 21.86 -12.17 19.86
CA ALA A 102 22.93 -11.95 20.84
C ALA A 102 24.23 -11.41 20.22
N ASP A 103 24.52 -11.84 18.98
CA ASP A 103 25.78 -11.53 18.29
C ASP A 103 25.63 -10.63 17.07
N LEU A 104 24.38 -10.30 16.68
CA LEU A 104 24.10 -9.52 15.46
C LEU A 104 23.15 -8.35 15.77
N PRO A 105 23.56 -7.10 15.46
CA PRO A 105 22.66 -5.96 15.58
C PRO A 105 21.55 -6.05 14.54
N ALA A 106 20.34 -5.59 14.93
CA ALA A 106 19.21 -5.39 14.02
C ALA A 106 19.56 -4.40 12.88
N LEU A 107 18.72 -4.37 11.86
CA LEU A 107 18.71 -3.27 10.90
C LEU A 107 18.34 -1.95 11.60
N GLU A 108 18.80 -0.84 11.05
CA GLU A 108 18.42 0.50 11.54
C GLU A 108 16.93 0.72 11.35
N MET A 109 16.30 1.37 12.35
CA MET A 109 14.90 1.75 12.29
C MET A 109 14.77 3.26 12.13
N THR A 110 13.92 3.69 11.19
CA THR A 110 13.61 5.11 11.01
C THR A 110 12.14 5.33 10.67
N LYS A 111 11.71 6.58 10.63
CA LYS A 111 10.32 6.93 10.32
C LYS A 111 9.99 6.70 8.85
N TRP A 112 8.80 6.17 8.60
CA TRP A 112 8.17 6.11 7.30
C TRP A 112 7.67 7.50 6.92
N PHE A 113 8.43 8.21 6.09
CA PHE A 113 8.18 9.61 5.73
C PHE A 113 7.98 10.49 6.98
N ASP A 114 6.97 11.34 7.00
CA ASP A 114 6.63 12.21 8.13
C ASP A 114 5.63 11.58 9.11
N THR A 115 5.45 10.26 9.06
CA THR A 115 4.52 9.53 9.95
C THR A 115 5.16 9.10 11.27
N ASN A 116 4.34 8.57 12.18
CA ASN A 116 4.83 7.86 13.37
C ASN A 116 5.06 6.36 13.14
N TYR A 117 4.77 5.86 11.95
CA TYR A 117 5.12 4.50 11.56
C TYR A 117 6.63 4.42 11.28
N HIS A 118 7.27 3.33 11.72
CA HIS A 118 8.69 3.11 11.53
C HIS A 118 8.91 1.87 10.66
N TYR A 119 9.97 1.91 9.88
CA TYR A 119 10.40 0.79 9.05
C TYR A 119 11.88 0.47 9.29
N LEU A 120 12.28 -0.74 8.97
CA LEU A 120 13.68 -1.18 9.01
C LEU A 120 14.36 -0.81 7.68
N VAL A 121 15.45 -0.08 7.78
CA VAL A 121 16.19 0.45 6.61
C VAL A 121 16.95 -0.69 5.93
N PRO A 122 16.62 -1.04 4.67
CA PRO A 122 17.37 -2.05 3.94
C PRO A 122 18.83 -1.64 3.76
N GLU A 123 19.74 -2.58 3.99
CA GLU A 123 21.17 -2.39 3.78
C GLU A 123 21.59 -3.11 2.50
N LEU A 124 21.89 -2.34 1.44
CA LEU A 124 22.25 -2.88 0.14
C LEU A 124 23.76 -2.89 -0.06
N ALA A 125 24.29 -4.00 -0.56
CA ALA A 125 25.68 -4.07 -1.03
C ALA A 125 25.85 -3.25 -2.33
N PRO A 126 27.06 -2.72 -2.62
CA PRO A 126 27.29 -2.00 -3.88
C PRO A 126 27.05 -2.83 -5.15
N ASP A 127 27.22 -4.13 -5.03
CA ASP A 127 27.01 -5.18 -6.04
C ASP A 127 25.79 -6.06 -5.74
N GLN A 128 24.79 -5.50 -5.06
CA GLN A 128 23.59 -6.22 -4.66
C GLN A 128 22.95 -6.92 -5.86
N GLU A 129 22.84 -8.24 -5.77
CA GLU A 129 21.99 -9.06 -6.63
C GLU A 129 20.60 -9.19 -6.00
N PHE A 130 19.57 -9.12 -6.84
CA PHE A 130 18.18 -9.28 -6.41
C PHE A 130 17.61 -10.55 -7.00
N VAL A 131 16.87 -11.29 -6.18
CA VAL A 131 16.16 -12.52 -6.57
C VAL A 131 14.79 -12.54 -5.90
N LEU A 132 13.81 -13.17 -6.54
CA LEU A 132 12.51 -13.40 -5.90
C LEU A 132 12.68 -14.50 -4.83
N ALA A 133 12.86 -14.08 -3.57
CA ALA A 133 13.12 -14.97 -2.46
C ALA A 133 11.85 -15.45 -1.74
N THR A 134 10.70 -14.83 -1.97
CA THR A 134 9.40 -15.27 -1.46
C THR A 134 8.26 -14.85 -2.34
N THR A 135 7.24 -15.68 -2.41
CA THR A 135 5.99 -15.47 -3.15
C THR A 135 4.86 -14.92 -2.27
N LYS A 136 5.17 -14.40 -1.09
CA LYS A 136 4.18 -13.87 -0.12
C LYS A 136 3.04 -13.05 -0.76
N PRO A 137 3.30 -12.10 -1.71
CA PRO A 137 2.23 -11.34 -2.35
C PRO A 137 1.25 -12.21 -3.15
N VAL A 138 1.76 -13.28 -3.78
CA VAL A 138 0.94 -14.26 -4.53
C VAL A 138 0.18 -15.16 -3.56
N ASP A 139 0.85 -15.62 -2.51
CA ASP A 139 0.28 -16.54 -1.53
C ASP A 139 -0.89 -15.87 -0.77
N GLU A 140 -0.74 -14.63 -0.33
CA GLU A 140 -1.81 -13.89 0.34
C GLU A 140 -2.96 -13.54 -0.61
N TYR A 141 -2.68 -13.25 -1.89
CA TYR A 141 -3.73 -13.10 -2.91
C TYR A 141 -4.54 -14.38 -3.09
N LEU A 142 -3.87 -15.52 -3.22
CA LEU A 142 -4.52 -16.82 -3.36
C LEU A 142 -5.27 -17.23 -2.07
N GLU A 143 -4.73 -16.91 -0.90
CA GLU A 143 -5.40 -17.10 0.40
C GLU A 143 -6.73 -16.34 0.42
N ALA A 144 -6.72 -15.03 0.11
CA ALA A 144 -7.95 -14.22 0.04
C ALA A 144 -8.96 -14.78 -0.98
N LYS A 145 -8.48 -15.18 -2.16
CA LYS A 145 -9.29 -15.74 -3.24
C LYS A 145 -9.94 -17.06 -2.83
N SER A 146 -9.24 -17.92 -2.09
CA SER A 146 -9.76 -19.18 -1.56
C SER A 146 -10.92 -18.96 -0.56
N LEU A 147 -10.93 -17.82 0.12
CA LEU A 147 -11.98 -17.38 1.04
C LEU A 147 -13.13 -16.62 0.33
N GLY A 148 -13.04 -16.46 -0.99
CA GLY A 148 -14.05 -15.79 -1.80
C GLY A 148 -13.89 -14.27 -1.91
N PHE A 149 -12.73 -13.72 -1.52
CA PHE A 149 -12.43 -12.31 -1.64
C PHE A 149 -11.55 -12.03 -2.85
N GLU A 150 -12.03 -11.18 -3.76
CA GLU A 150 -11.17 -10.61 -4.80
C GLU A 150 -10.40 -9.44 -4.20
N THR A 151 -9.07 -9.53 -4.21
CA THR A 151 -8.21 -8.52 -3.61
C THR A 151 -7.26 -7.91 -4.64
N ARG A 152 -6.66 -6.78 -4.27
CA ARG A 152 -5.61 -6.10 -5.02
C ARG A 152 -4.31 -6.20 -4.25
N PRO A 153 -3.34 -7.02 -4.70
CA PRO A 153 -2.02 -7.09 -4.06
C PRO A 153 -1.32 -5.73 -4.01
N VAL A 154 -0.74 -5.42 -2.85
CA VAL A 154 0.02 -4.18 -2.61
C VAL A 154 1.50 -4.50 -2.64
N LEU A 155 2.25 -3.79 -3.45
CA LEU A 155 3.70 -3.86 -3.54
C LEU A 155 4.31 -2.50 -3.21
N LEU A 156 5.36 -2.48 -2.42
CA LEU A 156 6.19 -1.29 -2.32
C LEU A 156 6.88 -1.06 -3.65
N GLY A 157 6.84 0.16 -4.17
CA GLY A 157 7.41 0.50 -5.45
C GLY A 157 8.96 0.37 -5.44
N PRO A 158 9.54 -0.09 -6.55
CA PRO A 158 10.97 -0.35 -6.63
C PRO A 158 11.82 0.91 -6.46
N ALA A 159 11.32 2.07 -6.88
CA ALA A 159 12.05 3.33 -6.69
C ALA A 159 12.01 3.78 -5.24
N THR A 160 10.85 3.74 -4.59
CA THR A 160 10.71 4.04 -3.16
C THR A 160 11.57 3.09 -2.33
N PHE A 161 11.54 1.79 -2.60
CA PHE A 161 12.38 0.82 -1.89
C PHE A 161 13.87 1.19 -1.94
N LEU A 162 14.38 1.51 -3.13
CA LEU A 162 15.80 1.87 -3.29
C LEU A 162 16.14 3.23 -2.67
N LEU A 163 15.23 4.20 -2.70
CA LEU A 163 15.43 5.51 -2.07
C LEU A 163 15.48 5.43 -0.54
N LEU A 164 14.72 4.53 0.05
CA LEU A 164 14.68 4.29 1.49
C LEU A 164 15.84 3.44 1.99
N ALA A 165 16.48 2.68 1.11
CA ALA A 165 17.63 1.84 1.46
C ALA A 165 18.89 2.66 1.66
N LYS A 166 19.80 2.15 2.49
CA LYS A 166 21.17 2.68 2.61
C LYS A 166 22.16 1.73 1.98
N SER A 167 23.28 2.28 1.50
CA SER A 167 24.40 1.47 1.06
C SER A 167 25.22 0.99 2.24
N SER A 168 25.57 -0.29 2.27
CA SER A 168 26.44 -0.88 3.30
C SER A 168 27.90 -0.43 3.17
N ARG A 169 28.33 0.04 1.97
CA ARG A 169 29.68 0.51 1.67
C ARG A 169 29.64 1.59 0.58
N GLY A 170 29.81 2.86 0.97
CA GLY A 170 29.93 3.99 0.03
C GLY A 170 28.61 4.39 -0.66
N THR A 171 28.69 5.18 -1.73
CA THR A 171 27.55 5.60 -2.55
C THR A 171 27.20 4.53 -3.57
N SER A 172 25.97 4.02 -3.52
CA SER A 172 25.44 3.12 -4.55
C SER A 172 24.73 3.90 -5.66
N ASP A 173 24.87 3.45 -6.89
CA ASP A 173 24.08 3.96 -8.02
C ASP A 173 22.68 3.35 -7.98
N ARG A 174 21.72 4.08 -7.42
CA ARG A 174 20.32 3.65 -7.28
C ARG A 174 19.65 3.36 -8.63
N VAL A 175 19.99 4.12 -9.66
CA VAL A 175 19.46 3.90 -11.02
C VAL A 175 19.92 2.54 -11.58
N ARG A 176 21.21 2.21 -11.37
CA ARG A 176 21.73 0.89 -11.75
C ARG A 176 21.07 -0.23 -10.93
N MET A 177 20.88 -0.03 -9.65
CA MET A 177 20.19 -0.98 -8.80
C MET A 177 18.75 -1.19 -9.22
N LEU A 178 18.04 -0.15 -9.66
CA LEU A 178 16.70 -0.25 -10.19
C LEU A 178 16.64 -1.22 -11.39
N ALA A 179 17.57 -1.11 -12.33
CA ALA A 179 17.66 -2.03 -13.47
C ALA A 179 17.88 -3.50 -13.03
N GLY A 180 18.67 -3.72 -11.97
CA GLY A 180 18.88 -5.05 -11.39
C GLY A 180 17.67 -5.60 -10.61
N LEU A 181 16.86 -4.71 -10.03
CA LEU A 181 15.67 -5.06 -9.24
C LEU A 181 14.46 -5.39 -10.12
N LEU A 182 14.33 -4.76 -11.30
CA LEU A 182 13.17 -4.91 -12.19
C LEU A 182 12.85 -6.36 -12.58
N PRO A 183 13.81 -7.26 -12.89
CA PRO A 183 13.48 -8.64 -13.20
C PRO A 183 12.68 -9.35 -12.11
N VAL A 184 12.93 -9.02 -10.82
CA VAL A 184 12.18 -9.59 -9.69
C VAL A 184 10.73 -9.12 -9.69
N TYR A 185 10.49 -7.82 -9.94
CA TYR A 185 9.13 -7.29 -10.04
C TYR A 185 8.39 -7.84 -11.27
N VAL A 186 9.08 -8.01 -12.40
CA VAL A 186 8.51 -8.64 -13.60
C VAL A 186 8.09 -10.08 -13.32
N GLU A 187 8.95 -10.87 -12.65
CA GLU A 187 8.64 -12.23 -12.26
C GLU A 187 7.40 -12.28 -11.34
N LEU A 188 7.37 -11.40 -10.34
CA LEU A 188 6.26 -11.30 -9.38
C LEU A 188 4.94 -10.89 -10.07
N LEU A 189 4.96 -9.89 -10.96
CA LEU A 189 3.76 -9.46 -11.70
C LEU A 189 3.21 -10.58 -12.58
N ARG A 190 4.08 -11.35 -13.26
CA ARG A 190 3.67 -12.52 -14.02
C ARG A 190 3.05 -13.62 -13.16
N ALA A 191 3.61 -13.83 -11.97
CA ALA A 191 3.05 -14.79 -11.01
C ALA A 191 1.68 -14.35 -10.50
N LEU A 192 1.48 -13.06 -10.22
CA LEU A 192 0.18 -12.47 -9.84
C LEU A 192 -0.83 -12.55 -10.98
N GLU A 193 -0.41 -12.29 -12.22
CA GLU A 193 -1.24 -12.46 -13.41
C GLU A 193 -1.69 -13.93 -13.58
N ALA A 194 -0.77 -14.87 -13.45
CA ALA A 194 -1.07 -16.30 -13.52
C ALA A 194 -2.01 -16.76 -12.40
N ALA A 195 -1.94 -16.14 -11.20
CA ALA A 195 -2.89 -16.36 -10.12
C ALA A 195 -4.28 -15.73 -10.38
N GLY A 196 -4.37 -14.82 -11.37
CA GLY A 196 -5.59 -14.18 -11.83
C GLY A 196 -5.86 -12.80 -11.21
N ALA A 197 -4.83 -12.11 -10.70
CA ALA A 197 -4.98 -10.75 -10.20
C ALA A 197 -5.33 -9.78 -11.34
N GLY A 198 -6.42 -9.04 -11.21
CA GLY A 198 -6.84 -8.05 -12.20
C GLY A 198 -6.14 -6.70 -12.04
N TRP A 199 -5.78 -6.35 -10.81
CA TRP A 199 -5.08 -5.13 -10.43
C TRP A 199 -3.97 -5.44 -9.45
N VAL A 200 -2.87 -4.67 -9.54
CA VAL A 200 -1.79 -4.60 -8.54
C VAL A 200 -1.57 -3.14 -8.17
N GLN A 201 -1.52 -2.85 -6.89
CA GLN A 201 -1.13 -1.55 -6.34
C GLN A 201 0.39 -1.51 -6.20
N ILE A 202 1.00 -0.43 -6.70
CA ILE A 202 2.43 -0.16 -6.48
C ILE A 202 2.55 1.18 -5.77
N ASP A 203 3.05 1.15 -4.53
CA ASP A 203 3.19 2.32 -3.67
C ASP A 203 4.52 3.02 -3.93
N GLU A 204 4.46 4.19 -4.57
CA GLU A 204 5.61 5.07 -4.82
C GLU A 204 5.44 6.44 -4.14
N PRO A 205 5.36 6.49 -2.81
CA PRO A 205 5.30 7.77 -2.11
C PRO A 205 6.56 8.63 -2.30
N CYS A 206 7.65 8.10 -2.82
CA CYS A 206 8.81 8.90 -3.19
C CYS A 206 8.48 9.98 -4.25
N LEU A 207 7.39 9.82 -5.02
CA LEU A 207 6.95 10.80 -6.01
C LEU A 207 6.43 12.11 -5.40
N VAL A 208 6.24 12.18 -4.07
CA VAL A 208 5.93 13.44 -3.38
C VAL A 208 7.18 14.15 -2.83
N LEU A 209 8.38 13.60 -3.08
CA LEU A 209 9.66 14.18 -2.72
C LEU A 209 10.31 14.86 -3.93
N ASP A 210 11.32 15.70 -3.69
CA ASP A 210 12.11 16.29 -4.76
C ASP A 210 12.99 15.21 -5.42
N LEU A 211 12.60 14.75 -6.61
CA LEU A 211 13.35 13.79 -7.40
C LEU A 211 14.16 14.52 -8.48
N ASP A 212 15.37 14.03 -8.74
CA ASP A 212 16.16 14.51 -9.85
C ASP A 212 15.70 13.91 -11.21
N GLU A 213 16.04 14.58 -12.31
CA GLU A 213 15.67 14.15 -13.68
C GLU A 213 16.13 12.73 -14.00
N ARG A 214 17.27 12.31 -13.46
CA ARG A 214 17.81 10.96 -13.66
C ARG A 214 16.91 9.90 -13.02
N THR A 215 16.42 10.17 -11.82
CA THR A 215 15.47 9.29 -11.12
C THR A 215 14.13 9.24 -11.83
N GLY A 216 13.62 10.40 -12.31
CA GLY A 216 12.40 10.47 -13.11
C GLY A 216 12.49 9.66 -14.41
N GLY A 217 13.60 9.79 -15.14
CA GLY A 217 13.86 8.98 -16.34
C GLY A 217 13.98 7.49 -16.07
N ALA A 218 14.61 7.12 -14.96
CA ALA A 218 14.71 5.71 -14.55
C ALA A 218 13.35 5.11 -14.16
N LEU A 219 12.50 5.86 -13.48
CA LEU A 219 11.11 5.49 -13.20
C LEU A 219 10.33 5.21 -14.48
N HIS A 220 10.44 6.09 -15.48
CA HIS A 220 9.74 5.91 -16.75
C HIS A 220 10.13 4.58 -17.42
N LEU A 221 11.44 4.30 -17.54
CA LEU A 221 11.94 3.05 -18.11
C LEU A 221 11.52 1.82 -17.29
N ALA A 222 11.52 1.95 -15.96
CA ALA A 222 11.11 0.87 -15.08
C ALA A 222 9.64 0.52 -15.28
N TYR A 223 8.75 1.51 -15.26
CA TYR A 223 7.32 1.28 -15.41
C TYR A 223 6.94 0.84 -16.82
N GLN A 224 7.69 1.26 -17.85
CA GLN A 224 7.54 0.72 -19.19
C GLN A 224 7.82 -0.79 -19.21
N ALA A 225 8.93 -1.23 -18.61
CA ALA A 225 9.25 -2.64 -18.50
C ALA A 225 8.22 -3.45 -17.71
N LEU A 226 7.66 -2.88 -16.60
CA LEU A 226 6.62 -3.53 -15.82
C LEU A 226 5.31 -3.67 -16.60
N ALA A 227 4.88 -2.62 -17.32
CA ALA A 227 3.66 -2.63 -18.12
C ALA A 227 3.75 -3.56 -19.33
N GLU A 228 4.92 -3.71 -19.94
CA GLU A 228 5.15 -4.64 -21.05
C GLU A 228 5.22 -6.11 -20.59
N ALA A 229 5.57 -6.34 -19.32
CA ALA A 229 5.82 -7.68 -18.80
C ALA A 229 4.54 -8.45 -18.43
N SER A 230 3.44 -7.77 -18.13
CA SER A 230 2.20 -8.35 -17.59
C SER A 230 0.98 -7.54 -18.02
N ALA A 231 -0.15 -8.22 -18.22
CA ALA A 231 -1.44 -7.58 -18.52
C ALA A 231 -2.19 -7.10 -17.28
N VAL A 232 -1.64 -7.29 -16.08
CA VAL A 232 -2.22 -6.79 -14.82
C VAL A 232 -2.29 -5.26 -14.85
N LYS A 233 -3.42 -4.70 -14.45
CA LYS A 233 -3.58 -3.26 -14.33
C LYS A 233 -2.80 -2.74 -13.13
N LEU A 234 -1.87 -1.80 -13.36
CA LEU A 234 -1.09 -1.19 -12.30
C LEU A 234 -1.81 0.06 -11.77
N LEU A 235 -2.00 0.13 -10.45
CA LEU A 235 -2.39 1.35 -9.75
C LEU A 235 -1.14 1.95 -9.10
N LEU A 236 -0.64 3.04 -9.67
CA LEU A 236 0.41 3.82 -9.03
C LEU A 236 -0.20 4.59 -7.87
N THR A 237 0.32 4.36 -6.65
CA THR A 237 -0.24 4.97 -5.44
C THR A 237 0.77 5.92 -4.82
N THR A 238 0.38 7.19 -4.75
CA THR A 238 1.18 8.27 -4.14
C THR A 238 0.43 8.86 -2.96
N TYR A 239 1.13 9.20 -1.90
CA TYR A 239 0.51 9.74 -0.69
C TYR A 239 1.52 10.51 0.16
N PHE A 240 1.01 11.25 1.16
CA PHE A 240 1.70 12.14 2.11
C PHE A 240 2.06 13.51 1.54
N GLY A 241 1.64 13.83 0.32
CA GLY A 241 1.88 15.13 -0.32
C GLY A 241 1.36 15.19 -1.74
N GLY A 242 1.59 16.32 -2.37
CA GLY A 242 1.35 16.53 -3.80
C GLY A 242 2.52 16.05 -4.65
N LEU A 243 2.25 15.79 -5.91
CA LEU A 243 3.27 15.36 -6.87
C LEU A 243 4.25 16.46 -7.25
N GLY A 244 3.85 17.75 -7.14
CA GLY A 244 4.72 18.88 -7.45
C GLY A 244 5.41 18.74 -8.81
N ASP A 245 6.73 18.89 -8.85
CA ASP A 245 7.54 18.79 -10.08
C ASP A 245 7.53 17.38 -10.68
N ASN A 246 7.13 16.35 -9.92
CA ASN A 246 7.02 14.98 -10.42
C ASN A 246 5.69 14.68 -11.10
N LEU A 247 4.75 15.64 -11.18
CA LEU A 247 3.44 15.43 -11.79
C LEU A 247 3.55 14.95 -13.24
N GLU A 248 4.39 15.60 -14.03
CA GLU A 248 4.66 15.20 -15.41
C GLU A 248 5.12 13.75 -15.50
N THR A 249 6.12 13.41 -14.68
CA THR A 249 6.66 12.04 -14.60
C THR A 249 5.54 11.05 -14.26
N ALA A 250 4.75 11.31 -13.21
CA ALA A 250 3.70 10.40 -12.78
C ALA A 250 2.61 10.18 -13.85
N LEU A 251 2.19 11.25 -14.56
CA LEU A 251 1.19 11.17 -15.61
C LEU A 251 1.69 10.45 -16.88
N ALA A 252 3.01 10.50 -17.14
CA ALA A 252 3.63 9.84 -18.28
C ALA A 252 3.88 8.34 -18.07
N LEU A 253 3.79 7.83 -16.82
CA LEU A 253 3.99 6.40 -16.56
C LEU A 253 2.86 5.57 -17.19
N PRO A 254 3.17 4.41 -17.80
CA PRO A 254 2.20 3.54 -18.46
C PRO A 254 1.44 2.67 -17.42
N VAL A 255 0.70 3.31 -16.53
CA VAL A 255 -0.11 2.68 -15.48
C VAL A 255 -1.60 2.82 -15.80
N ALA A 256 -2.42 1.89 -15.32
CA ALA A 256 -3.87 1.93 -15.55
C ALA A 256 -4.59 2.91 -14.60
N GLY A 257 -4.02 3.20 -13.45
CA GLY A 257 -4.58 4.14 -12.48
C GLY A 257 -3.51 4.91 -11.72
N LEU A 258 -3.88 6.08 -11.23
CA LEU A 258 -3.07 6.95 -10.38
C LEU A 258 -3.87 7.37 -9.16
N HIS A 259 -3.35 7.11 -7.97
CA HIS A 259 -3.91 7.57 -6.71
C HIS A 259 -3.27 8.88 -6.27
N LEU A 260 -4.11 9.81 -5.81
CA LEU A 260 -3.74 11.15 -5.35
C LEU A 260 -4.18 11.36 -3.90
N ASP A 261 -3.29 11.86 -3.07
CA ASP A 261 -3.62 12.37 -1.74
C ASP A 261 -4.24 13.76 -1.86
N LEU A 262 -5.58 13.82 -1.81
CA LEU A 262 -6.34 15.07 -1.91
C LEU A 262 -6.69 15.68 -0.55
N VAL A 263 -6.17 15.10 0.52
CA VAL A 263 -6.20 15.68 1.86
C VAL A 263 -4.99 16.57 2.08
N ARG A 264 -3.80 16.08 1.70
CA ARG A 264 -2.55 16.85 1.86
C ARG A 264 -2.32 17.87 0.75
N ALA A 265 -2.76 17.56 -0.46
CA ALA A 265 -2.57 18.40 -1.64
C ALA A 265 -3.83 18.42 -2.53
N PRO A 266 -4.94 19.01 -2.04
CA PRO A 266 -6.18 19.09 -2.80
C PRO A 266 -6.06 19.94 -4.07
N GLU A 267 -5.14 20.89 -4.12
CA GLU A 267 -4.90 21.80 -5.21
C GLU A 267 -4.37 21.14 -6.49
N GLN A 268 -3.72 19.97 -6.38
CA GLN A 268 -3.19 19.25 -7.55
C GLN A 268 -4.29 18.69 -8.47
N LEU A 269 -5.53 18.55 -7.96
CA LEU A 269 -6.60 17.82 -8.64
C LEU A 269 -6.97 18.41 -10.00
N ASP A 270 -7.12 19.74 -10.08
CA ASP A 270 -7.54 20.40 -11.33
C ASP A 270 -6.50 20.20 -12.42
N GLU A 271 -5.22 20.38 -12.12
CA GLU A 271 -4.13 20.16 -13.06
C GLU A 271 -4.06 18.70 -13.52
N VAL A 272 -4.23 17.75 -12.59
CA VAL A 272 -4.28 16.32 -12.93
C VAL A 272 -5.44 16.00 -13.88
N ILE A 273 -6.64 16.55 -13.64
CA ILE A 273 -7.81 16.31 -14.48
C ILE A 273 -7.57 16.86 -15.89
N GLU A 274 -6.92 18.00 -16.04
CA GLU A 274 -6.65 18.64 -17.33
C GLU A 274 -5.58 17.89 -18.11
N ARG A 275 -4.57 17.35 -17.47
CA ARG A 275 -3.38 16.76 -18.10
C ARG A 275 -3.39 15.24 -18.21
N ALA A 276 -4.16 14.56 -17.35
CA ALA A 276 -4.22 13.10 -17.37
C ALA A 276 -4.89 12.59 -18.65
N ARG A 277 -4.28 11.57 -19.27
CA ARG A 277 -4.88 10.89 -20.42
C ARG A 277 -6.27 10.35 -20.09
N GLU A 278 -7.13 10.25 -21.09
CA GLU A 278 -8.55 9.94 -20.89
C GLU A 278 -8.78 8.58 -20.23
N GLU A 279 -7.98 7.56 -20.59
CA GLU A 279 -8.10 6.18 -20.10
C GLU A 279 -7.60 6.00 -18.66
N LEU A 280 -6.82 6.95 -18.14
CA LEU A 280 -6.24 6.82 -16.78
C LEU A 280 -7.34 6.89 -15.74
N VAL A 281 -7.46 5.83 -14.95
CA VAL A 281 -8.35 5.80 -13.78
C VAL A 281 -7.75 6.67 -12.69
N LEU A 282 -8.51 7.68 -12.22
CA LEU A 282 -8.09 8.51 -11.10
C LEU A 282 -8.65 7.94 -9.80
N SER A 283 -7.75 7.68 -8.86
CA SER A 283 -8.09 7.25 -7.50
C SER A 283 -7.97 8.44 -6.55
N LEU A 284 -9.10 8.86 -6.00
CA LEU A 284 -9.23 10.09 -5.23
C LEU A 284 -9.15 9.78 -3.73
N GLY A 285 -8.09 10.22 -3.09
CA GLY A 285 -7.86 10.11 -1.64
C GLY A 285 -8.62 11.21 -0.88
N LEU A 286 -9.91 11.03 -0.65
CA LEU A 286 -10.80 12.04 -0.09
C LEU A 286 -11.00 11.93 1.42
N VAL A 287 -10.76 10.75 2.01
CA VAL A 287 -10.90 10.48 3.44
C VAL A 287 -9.51 10.42 4.05
N ASP A 288 -9.24 11.23 5.09
CA ASP A 288 -7.91 11.28 5.70
C ASP A 288 -7.54 9.94 6.37
N GLY A 289 -6.50 9.28 5.86
CA GLY A 289 -5.97 8.02 6.40
C GLY A 289 -5.01 8.18 7.57
N ARG A 290 -4.69 9.41 8.01
CA ARG A 290 -3.65 9.69 9.03
C ARG A 290 -4.17 10.36 10.29
N ASN A 291 -5.40 10.86 10.29
CA ASN A 291 -6.03 11.43 11.49
C ASN A 291 -7.24 10.60 11.92
N VAL A 292 -7.80 10.94 13.07
CA VAL A 292 -8.93 10.24 13.67
C VAL A 292 -10.25 11.02 13.56
N TRP A 293 -10.28 12.09 12.78
CA TRP A 293 -11.45 12.95 12.65
C TRP A 293 -12.37 12.46 11.55
N ARG A 294 -13.68 12.67 11.71
CA ARG A 294 -14.67 12.47 10.66
C ARG A 294 -14.42 13.38 9.46
N THR A 295 -14.70 12.84 8.29
CA THR A 295 -14.64 13.58 7.02
C THR A 295 -15.89 14.44 6.85
N ASP A 296 -15.75 15.66 6.33
CA ASP A 296 -16.87 16.41 5.78
C ASP A 296 -17.34 15.74 4.49
N LEU A 297 -18.32 14.83 4.65
CA LEU A 297 -18.85 14.05 3.52
C LEU A 297 -19.57 14.92 2.48
N THR A 298 -20.14 16.07 2.89
CA THR A 298 -20.81 16.96 1.95
C THR A 298 -19.80 17.62 1.02
N ALA A 299 -18.71 18.15 1.57
CA ALA A 299 -17.63 18.72 0.77
C ALA A 299 -16.91 17.66 -0.11
N ALA A 300 -16.68 16.47 0.44
CA ALA A 300 -16.06 15.36 -0.29
C ALA A 300 -16.94 14.88 -1.46
N LEU A 301 -18.26 14.77 -1.26
CA LEU A 301 -19.22 14.37 -2.30
C LEU A 301 -19.28 15.41 -3.41
N ALA A 302 -19.39 16.69 -3.09
CA ALA A 302 -19.44 17.78 -4.08
C ALA A 302 -18.16 17.77 -4.96
N ARG A 303 -16.99 17.54 -4.37
CA ARG A 303 -15.74 17.39 -5.12
C ARG A 303 -15.78 16.16 -6.03
N LEU A 304 -16.25 15.04 -5.52
CA LEU A 304 -16.37 13.79 -6.28
C LEU A 304 -17.32 13.93 -7.46
N GLU A 305 -18.47 14.61 -7.29
CA GLU A 305 -19.44 14.90 -8.36
C GLU A 305 -18.81 15.76 -9.45
N THR A 306 -18.09 16.82 -9.09
CA THR A 306 -17.36 17.67 -10.04
C THR A 306 -16.36 16.89 -10.88
N VAL A 307 -15.61 15.97 -10.28
CA VAL A 307 -14.66 15.13 -11.01
C VAL A 307 -15.38 14.12 -11.90
N ALA A 308 -16.47 13.54 -11.42
CA ALA A 308 -17.27 12.57 -12.18
C ALA A 308 -17.93 13.19 -13.41
N GLU A 309 -18.36 14.45 -13.35
CA GLU A 309 -18.87 15.21 -14.48
C GLU A 309 -17.81 15.44 -15.58
N ARG A 310 -16.54 15.65 -15.16
CA ARG A 310 -15.43 15.93 -16.09
C ARG A 310 -14.80 14.67 -16.69
N ARG A 311 -14.75 13.55 -15.94
CA ARG A 311 -13.99 12.34 -16.30
C ARG A 311 -14.85 11.09 -16.54
N GLY A 312 -16.11 11.08 -16.09
CA GLY A 312 -16.95 9.88 -16.03
C GLY A 312 -16.72 9.07 -14.75
N ALA A 313 -17.80 8.64 -14.09
CA ALA A 313 -17.75 7.91 -12.83
C ALA A 313 -17.11 6.51 -12.97
N GLU A 314 -17.12 5.92 -14.16
CA GLU A 314 -16.51 4.61 -14.46
C GLU A 314 -14.97 4.64 -14.43
N ARG A 315 -14.38 5.82 -14.57
CA ARG A 315 -12.91 6.05 -14.51
C ARG A 315 -12.44 6.58 -13.19
N LEU A 316 -13.27 6.44 -12.14
CA LEU A 316 -12.95 6.90 -10.79
C LEU A 316 -12.89 5.75 -9.80
N MET A 317 -11.92 5.83 -8.92
CA MET A 317 -11.84 5.14 -7.65
C MET A 317 -11.92 6.17 -6.53
N ILE A 318 -12.51 5.81 -5.39
CA ILE A 318 -12.43 6.58 -4.16
C ILE A 318 -11.76 5.76 -3.08
N GLY A 319 -10.97 6.42 -2.25
CA GLY A 319 -10.27 5.78 -1.16
C GLY A 319 -9.83 6.77 -0.08
N PRO A 320 -9.19 6.27 0.99
CA PRO A 320 -8.51 7.15 1.94
C PRO A 320 -7.29 7.80 1.27
N SER A 321 -6.77 8.86 1.86
CA SER A 321 -5.60 9.59 1.35
C SER A 321 -4.31 8.74 1.34
N CYS A 322 -4.24 7.74 2.20
CA CYS A 322 -3.17 6.73 2.29
C CYS A 322 -3.70 5.47 2.98
N SER A 323 -2.82 4.52 3.31
CA SER A 323 -3.19 3.33 4.08
C SER A 323 -3.83 3.69 5.43
N LEU A 324 -4.92 3.00 5.78
CA LEU A 324 -5.57 3.10 7.11
C LEU A 324 -4.73 2.46 8.24
N LEU A 325 -3.57 1.90 7.92
CA LEU A 325 -2.58 1.43 8.89
C LEU A 325 -2.23 2.50 9.94
N HIS A 326 -2.36 3.78 9.60
CA HIS A 326 -1.95 4.91 10.43
C HIS A 326 -3.00 5.35 11.47
N VAL A 327 -4.18 4.73 11.48
CA VAL A 327 -5.27 5.05 12.39
C VAL A 327 -5.68 3.83 13.23
N PRO A 328 -6.33 4.00 14.40
CA PRO A 328 -6.84 2.89 15.17
C PRO A 328 -7.89 2.07 14.40
N VAL A 329 -8.13 0.82 14.82
CA VAL A 329 -8.95 -0.13 14.07
C VAL A 329 -10.43 0.26 14.04
N ASP A 330 -11.05 0.41 15.21
CA ASP A 330 -12.50 0.57 15.32
C ASP A 330 -12.87 1.41 16.55
N LEU A 331 -13.61 2.48 16.34
CA LEU A 331 -14.06 3.38 17.40
C LEU A 331 -15.02 2.70 18.40
N GLU A 332 -15.74 1.67 17.95
CA GLU A 332 -16.67 0.95 18.84
C GLU A 332 -15.94 0.19 19.98
N LEU A 333 -14.65 -0.01 19.86
CA LEU A 333 -13.83 -0.61 20.91
C LEU A 333 -13.45 0.37 22.03
N GLU A 334 -13.65 1.69 21.82
CA GLU A 334 -13.32 2.75 22.77
C GLU A 334 -14.51 3.06 23.67
N THR A 335 -14.63 2.30 24.77
CA THR A 335 -15.77 2.40 25.69
C THR A 335 -15.67 3.55 26.70
N GLY A 336 -14.49 4.19 26.82
CA GLY A 336 -14.23 5.28 27.77
C GLY A 336 -14.38 6.70 27.19
N ILE A 337 -14.81 6.82 25.94
CA ILE A 337 -14.97 8.12 25.25
C ILE A 337 -16.43 8.56 25.39
N ASP A 338 -16.67 9.84 25.77
CA ASP A 338 -17.99 10.43 25.83
C ASP A 338 -18.65 10.58 24.44
N ASP A 339 -19.96 10.73 24.39
CA ASP A 339 -20.74 10.73 23.15
C ASP A 339 -20.42 11.95 22.26
N GLU A 340 -20.10 13.10 22.85
CA GLU A 340 -19.73 14.30 22.09
C GLU A 340 -18.42 14.09 21.36
N LEU A 341 -17.36 13.67 22.05
CA LEU A 341 -16.05 13.37 21.45
C LEU A 341 -16.19 12.22 20.44
N ARG A 342 -16.93 11.15 20.77
CA ARG A 342 -17.20 10.03 19.85
C ARG A 342 -17.82 10.51 18.54
N SER A 343 -18.69 11.52 18.58
CA SER A 343 -19.36 12.05 17.39
C SER A 343 -18.40 12.72 16.39
N TRP A 344 -17.20 13.11 16.81
CA TRP A 344 -16.18 13.76 15.98
C TRP A 344 -15.19 12.78 15.38
N LEU A 345 -15.12 11.54 15.91
CA LEU A 345 -14.08 10.58 15.58
C LEU A 345 -14.51 9.59 14.49
N ALA A 346 -13.52 9.17 13.69
CA ALA A 346 -13.61 8.08 12.72
C ALA A 346 -12.30 7.33 12.69
N PHE A 347 -12.31 6.03 13.05
CA PHE A 347 -11.17 5.12 12.95
C PHE A 347 -11.22 4.34 11.63
N ALA A 348 -10.39 3.35 11.40
CA ALA A 348 -10.31 2.67 10.12
C ALA A 348 -11.67 2.12 9.65
N VAL A 349 -12.44 1.49 10.54
CA VAL A 349 -13.78 0.97 10.22
C VAL A 349 -14.72 2.10 9.81
N GLN A 350 -14.81 3.18 10.60
CA GLN A 350 -15.70 4.31 10.32
C GLN A 350 -15.28 5.06 9.05
N LYS A 351 -13.97 5.16 8.75
CA LYS A 351 -13.48 5.76 7.50
C LYS A 351 -13.87 4.95 6.27
N ILE A 352 -13.92 3.63 6.38
CA ILE A 352 -14.46 2.77 5.32
C ILE A 352 -15.97 2.98 5.16
N GLU A 353 -16.72 3.16 6.25
CA GLU A 353 -18.14 3.51 6.19
C GLU A 353 -18.36 4.85 5.48
N GLU A 354 -17.52 5.86 5.76
CA GLU A 354 -17.50 7.15 5.06
C GLU A 354 -17.28 6.98 3.55
N LEU A 355 -16.32 6.16 3.14
CA LEU A 355 -16.08 5.84 1.72
C LEU A 355 -17.29 5.14 1.07
N ALA A 356 -17.92 4.21 1.78
CA ALA A 356 -19.12 3.53 1.29
C ALA A 356 -20.32 4.50 1.12
N VAL A 357 -20.44 5.50 2.01
CA VAL A 357 -21.46 6.57 1.88
C VAL A 357 -21.18 7.42 0.64
N LEU A 358 -19.94 7.86 0.42
CA LEU A 358 -19.54 8.62 -0.77
C LEU A 358 -19.83 7.84 -2.06
N GLY A 359 -19.50 6.52 -2.06
CA GLY A 359 -19.77 5.64 -3.18
C GLY A 359 -21.24 5.53 -3.55
N ARG A 360 -22.11 5.40 -2.56
CA ARG A 360 -23.56 5.36 -2.75
C ARG A 360 -24.12 6.73 -3.16
N GLY A 361 -23.60 7.82 -2.58
CA GLY A 361 -24.01 9.18 -2.89
C GLY A 361 -23.86 9.51 -4.37
N LEU A 362 -22.67 9.26 -4.93
CA LEU A 362 -22.43 9.47 -6.36
C LEU A 362 -23.33 8.60 -7.25
N THR A 363 -23.51 7.32 -6.91
CA THR A 363 -24.34 6.41 -7.69
C THR A 363 -25.81 6.84 -7.67
N GLY A 364 -26.32 7.32 -6.54
CA GLY A 364 -27.68 7.88 -6.41
C GLY A 364 -27.88 9.14 -7.24
N ALA A 365 -26.94 10.07 -7.22
CA ALA A 365 -26.99 11.29 -8.02
C ALA A 365 -27.03 10.99 -9.52
N TYR A 366 -26.25 10.01 -10.00
CA TYR A 366 -26.23 9.61 -11.43
C TYR A 366 -27.52 8.91 -11.86
N GLN A 367 -28.20 8.13 -10.97
CA GLN A 367 -29.47 7.50 -11.31
C GLN A 367 -30.64 8.51 -11.42
N THR A 368 -30.57 9.61 -10.68
CA THR A 368 -31.58 10.69 -10.74
C THR A 368 -31.39 11.66 -11.89
N SER A 369 -30.17 11.74 -12.45
CA SER A 369 -29.82 12.64 -13.56
C SER A 369 -29.86 11.99 -14.96
N SER A 370 -30.03 10.67 -15.07
CA SER A 370 -30.25 9.99 -16.36
C SER A 370 -31.71 10.19 -16.80
N PRO A 371 -31.99 10.89 -17.91
CA PRO A 371 -33.35 10.93 -18.45
C PRO A 371 -33.76 9.50 -18.84
N THR A 372 -34.88 9.05 -18.35
CA THR A 372 -35.58 7.85 -18.85
C THR A 372 -35.77 8.03 -20.36
N LEU A 373 -35.08 7.23 -21.16
CA LEU A 373 -35.35 7.07 -22.60
C LEU A 373 -36.63 6.27 -22.80
#